data_a87f7d688ddf59029aadd123656455cc
#
_entry.id   a87f7d688ddf59029aadd123656455cc
#
_cell.length_a   1.000
_cell.length_b   1.000
_cell.length_c   1.000
_cell.angle_alpha   90.00
_cell.angle_beta   90.00
_cell.angle_gamma   90.00
#
_symmetry.space_group_name_H-M   'P 1'
#
loop_
_entity.id
_entity.type
_entity.pdbx_description
1 polymer ?
#
loop_
_entity_poly.entity_id
_entity_poly.type
_entity_poly.pdbx_seq_one_letter_code
_entity_poly.pdbx_strand_id
1 'polypeptide(L)'
;FHLEDSLGRTWQCGTIQLDFQLPMRFELEYTGADGEKHRPIMIHRVVFGSIERFIGILTEHFAGAFPIWLAPVQVELMPIADRHNEFTSKVAAELKKRGIRVEVDGRSEKIGFKIREAQLQKIPYMLVIGDKEVETENVSIRCRKRGNIGTMSVADFCDMVEKEIREKTIITD
;
A
#
# COMPACT_ATOMS: atom_id res chain seq x y z
N PHE A 1 -1.09 1.88 -24.72
CA PHE A 1 -1.21 0.67 -23.91
C PHE A 1 -2.59 0.61 -23.29
N HIS A 2 -3.24 -0.52 -23.43
CA HIS A 2 -4.59 -0.75 -22.91
C HIS A 2 -4.57 -1.82 -21.82
N LEU A 3 -5.42 -1.63 -20.82
CA LEU A 3 -5.62 -2.57 -19.73
C LEU A 3 -7.09 -3.00 -19.75
N GLU A 4 -7.34 -4.31 -19.65
CA GLU A 4 -8.67 -4.86 -19.47
C GLU A 4 -8.96 -5.06 -17.99
N ASP A 5 -10.10 -4.58 -17.53
CA ASP A 5 -10.54 -4.75 -16.16
C ASP A 5 -11.29 -6.10 -15.95
N SER A 6 -11.64 -6.38 -14.69
CA SER A 6 -12.34 -7.63 -14.32
C SER A 6 -13.75 -7.79 -14.93
N LEU A 7 -14.30 -6.73 -15.53
CA LEU A 7 -15.59 -6.72 -16.21
C LEU A 7 -15.44 -6.76 -17.74
N GLY A 8 -14.23 -6.93 -18.28
CA GLY A 8 -13.94 -6.95 -19.71
C GLY A 8 -13.96 -5.57 -20.37
N ARG A 9 -13.94 -4.47 -19.60
CA ARG A 9 -13.85 -3.11 -20.15
C ARG A 9 -12.40 -2.75 -20.42
N THR A 10 -12.14 -2.18 -21.59
CA THR A 10 -10.79 -1.76 -22.00
C THR A 10 -10.54 -0.30 -21.64
N TRP A 11 -9.42 -0.05 -20.93
CA TRP A 11 -8.97 1.26 -20.50
C TRP A 11 -7.63 1.61 -21.11
N GLN A 12 -7.56 2.76 -21.78
CA GLN A 12 -6.27 3.31 -22.21
C GLN A 12 -5.56 3.92 -20.99
N CYS A 13 -4.45 3.35 -20.58
CA CYS A 13 -3.65 3.80 -19.44
C CYS A 13 -2.34 4.43 -19.89
N GLY A 14 -1.45 3.67 -20.50
CA GLY A 14 -0.15 4.18 -20.93
C GLY A 14 -0.18 4.74 -22.35
N THR A 15 0.53 5.86 -22.57
CA THR A 15 0.78 6.40 -23.91
C THR A 15 2.18 6.92 -24.03
N ILE A 16 2.72 6.85 -25.26
CA ILE A 16 3.91 7.55 -25.68
C ILE A 16 3.53 8.33 -26.94
N GLN A 17 3.70 9.64 -26.93
CA GLN A 17 3.31 10.52 -28.01
C GLN A 17 4.49 11.38 -28.44
N LEU A 18 4.81 11.39 -29.73
CA LEU A 18 5.77 12.30 -30.33
C LEU A 18 5.05 13.60 -30.65
N ASP A 19 5.63 14.72 -30.24
CA ASP A 19 5.10 16.04 -30.43
C ASP A 19 6.14 16.91 -31.13
N PHE A 20 5.82 17.29 -32.33
CA PHE A 20 6.62 18.20 -33.19
C PHE A 20 6.08 19.64 -33.14
N GLN A 21 4.85 19.82 -32.63
CA GLN A 21 4.14 21.09 -32.67
C GLN A 21 4.54 22.03 -31.52
N LEU A 22 4.59 21.51 -30.30
CA LEU A 22 4.96 22.33 -29.15
C LEU A 22 6.37 22.87 -29.22
N PRO A 23 7.40 22.08 -29.60
CA PRO A 23 8.74 22.63 -29.82
C PRO A 23 8.79 23.72 -30.88
N MET A 24 7.97 23.61 -31.91
CA MET A 24 7.86 24.66 -32.97
C MET A 24 7.17 25.91 -32.41
N ARG A 25 6.05 25.77 -31.72
CA ARG A 25 5.27 26.90 -31.18
C ARG A 25 5.98 27.67 -30.08
N PHE A 26 6.80 26.97 -29.28
CA PHE A 26 7.60 27.56 -28.21
C PHE A 26 9.00 27.98 -28.68
N GLU A 27 9.31 27.82 -29.97
CA GLU A 27 10.60 28.15 -30.54
C GLU A 27 11.79 27.52 -29.80
N LEU A 28 11.58 26.27 -29.32
CA LEU A 28 12.61 25.56 -28.58
C LEU A 28 13.77 25.17 -29.48
N GLU A 29 14.99 25.39 -28.98
CA GLU A 29 16.22 25.04 -29.69
C GLU A 29 17.22 24.40 -28.70
N TYR A 30 18.09 23.54 -29.24
CA TYR A 30 19.28 23.05 -28.56
C TYR A 30 20.48 23.18 -29.51
N THR A 31 21.68 23.24 -28.95
CA THR A 31 22.92 23.24 -29.73
C THR A 31 23.35 21.79 -29.95
N GLY A 32 23.43 21.38 -31.20
CA GLY A 32 23.87 20.05 -31.61
C GLY A 32 25.39 19.85 -31.48
N ALA A 33 25.85 18.62 -31.71
CA ALA A 33 27.28 18.31 -31.73
C ALA A 33 28.05 18.99 -32.86
N ASP A 34 27.35 19.46 -33.88
CA ASP A 34 27.85 20.25 -34.99
C ASP A 34 28.01 21.75 -34.66
N GLY A 35 27.58 22.16 -33.44
CA GLY A 35 27.59 23.57 -33.00
C GLY A 35 26.39 24.40 -33.50
N GLU A 36 25.52 23.81 -34.33
CA GLU A 36 24.35 24.47 -34.86
C GLU A 36 23.11 24.36 -33.99
N LYS A 37 22.11 25.23 -34.27
CA LYS A 37 20.83 25.23 -33.56
C LYS A 37 19.85 24.28 -34.22
N HIS A 38 19.34 23.34 -33.41
CA HIS A 38 18.36 22.34 -33.86
C HIS A 38 17.08 22.44 -33.04
N ARG A 39 15.96 22.06 -33.66
CA ARG A 39 14.68 21.96 -32.96
C ARG A 39 14.54 20.59 -32.33
N PRO A 40 14.26 20.50 -31.01
CA PRO A 40 14.03 19.21 -30.36
C PRO A 40 12.70 18.60 -30.81
N ILE A 41 12.59 17.29 -30.62
CA ILE A 41 11.32 16.56 -30.64
C ILE A 41 10.90 16.34 -29.18
N MET A 42 9.65 16.65 -28.84
CA MET A 42 9.13 16.42 -27.52
C MET A 42 8.46 15.04 -27.45
N ILE A 43 8.75 14.30 -26.39
CA ILE A 43 8.16 13.00 -26.14
C ILE A 43 7.32 13.10 -24.86
N HIS A 44 6.00 13.03 -25.01
CA HIS A 44 5.09 12.93 -23.91
C HIS A 44 4.94 11.46 -23.52
N ARG A 45 5.17 11.13 -22.25
CA ARG A 45 5.05 9.79 -21.75
C ARG A 45 4.22 9.76 -20.48
N VAL A 46 3.20 8.92 -20.44
CA VAL A 46 2.40 8.64 -19.28
C VAL A 46 2.23 7.13 -19.11
N VAL A 47 2.26 6.63 -17.87
CA VAL A 47 2.14 5.19 -17.58
C VAL A 47 0.70 4.82 -17.25
N PHE A 48 0.06 5.61 -16.40
CA PHE A 48 -1.27 5.26 -15.84
C PHE A 48 -2.43 6.06 -16.45
N GLY A 49 -2.16 7.03 -17.31
CA GLY A 49 -3.16 8.00 -17.74
C GLY A 49 -3.55 8.93 -16.59
N SER A 50 -4.86 9.11 -16.33
CA SER A 50 -5.33 9.78 -15.11
C SER A 50 -5.09 8.87 -13.92
N ILE A 51 -4.36 9.39 -12.91
CA ILE A 51 -4.06 8.65 -11.67
C ILE A 51 -5.35 8.31 -10.92
N GLU A 52 -6.31 9.22 -10.87
CA GLU A 52 -7.59 9.02 -10.19
C GLU A 52 -8.40 7.87 -10.83
N ARG A 53 -8.44 7.84 -12.16
CA ARG A 53 -9.08 6.75 -12.90
C ARG A 53 -8.37 5.43 -12.67
N PHE A 54 -7.05 5.42 -12.67
CA PHE A 54 -6.26 4.22 -12.41
C PHE A 54 -6.48 3.68 -11.00
N ILE A 55 -6.52 4.57 -9.98
CA ILE A 55 -6.87 4.19 -8.59
C ILE A 55 -8.28 3.60 -8.55
N GLY A 56 -9.24 4.20 -9.26
CA GLY A 56 -10.61 3.67 -9.38
C GLY A 56 -10.63 2.23 -9.93
N ILE A 57 -9.90 1.98 -11.04
CA ILE A 57 -9.78 0.65 -11.64
C ILE A 57 -9.15 -0.35 -10.65
N LEU A 58 -8.08 0.04 -9.95
CA LEU A 58 -7.45 -0.81 -8.94
C LEU A 58 -8.38 -1.12 -7.77
N THR A 59 -9.13 -0.12 -7.30
CA THR A 59 -10.08 -0.29 -6.21
C THR A 59 -11.19 -1.26 -6.59
N GLU A 60 -11.70 -1.16 -7.81
CA GLU A 60 -12.69 -2.09 -8.35
C GLU A 60 -12.11 -3.51 -8.50
N HIS A 61 -10.91 -3.63 -9.07
CA HIS A 61 -10.22 -4.91 -9.27
C HIS A 61 -10.01 -5.69 -7.97
N PHE A 62 -9.57 -5.02 -6.92
CA PHE A 62 -9.38 -5.63 -5.61
C PHE A 62 -10.62 -5.58 -4.71
N ALA A 63 -11.75 -5.06 -5.20
CA ALA A 63 -12.95 -4.76 -4.40
C ALA A 63 -12.61 -4.00 -3.10
N GLY A 64 -11.62 -3.10 -3.15
CA GLY A 64 -11.06 -2.36 -2.02
C GLY A 64 -10.15 -3.18 -1.09
N ALA A 65 -10.07 -4.51 -1.27
CA ALA A 65 -9.25 -5.39 -0.43
C ALA A 65 -7.81 -5.49 -0.97
N PHE A 66 -7.11 -4.36 -1.00
CA PHE A 66 -5.75 -4.27 -1.52
C PHE A 66 -4.80 -5.31 -0.89
N PRO A 67 -3.86 -5.87 -1.68
CA PRO A 67 -2.75 -6.62 -1.12
C PRO A 67 -1.88 -5.72 -0.24
N ILE A 68 -1.12 -6.30 0.69
CA ILE A 68 -0.39 -5.54 1.71
C ILE A 68 0.53 -4.46 1.13
N TRP A 69 1.18 -4.71 0.01
CA TRP A 69 2.11 -3.74 -0.61
C TRP A 69 1.40 -2.51 -1.20
N LEU A 70 0.08 -2.58 -1.51
CA LEU A 70 -0.76 -1.45 -1.97
C LEU A 70 -1.63 -0.85 -0.86
N ALA A 71 -1.93 -1.58 0.21
CA ALA A 71 -2.86 -1.13 1.24
C ALA A 71 -2.40 0.18 1.89
N PRO A 72 -3.25 1.23 1.99
CA PRO A 72 -2.91 2.48 2.67
C PRO A 72 -2.52 2.27 4.13
N VAL A 73 -3.29 1.46 4.85
CA VAL A 73 -2.97 0.93 6.18
C VAL A 73 -2.65 -0.56 6.00
N GLN A 74 -1.45 -0.96 6.36
CA GLN A 74 -0.99 -2.35 6.18
C GLN A 74 -1.26 -3.19 7.43
N VAL A 75 -1.12 -2.56 8.58
CA VAL A 75 -1.25 -3.20 9.89
C VAL A 75 -2.02 -2.27 10.82
N GLU A 76 -2.98 -2.80 11.55
CA GLU A 76 -3.64 -2.09 12.64
C GLU A 76 -3.34 -2.75 13.98
N LEU A 77 -2.86 -1.95 14.94
CA LEU A 77 -2.56 -2.37 16.30
C LEU A 77 -3.75 -2.13 17.21
N MET A 78 -4.16 -3.14 17.96
CA MET A 78 -5.35 -3.12 18.79
C MET A 78 -5.02 -3.48 20.24
N PRO A 79 -4.65 -2.52 21.09
CA PRO A 79 -4.53 -2.77 22.53
C PRO A 79 -5.90 -3.13 23.11
N ILE A 80 -5.93 -4.17 23.99
CA ILE A 80 -7.15 -4.61 24.66
C ILE A 80 -7.53 -3.64 25.79
N ALA A 81 -6.54 -3.05 26.45
CA ALA A 81 -6.73 -2.09 27.54
C ALA A 81 -5.60 -1.04 27.54
N ASP A 82 -5.85 0.08 28.22
CA ASP A 82 -4.91 1.23 28.24
C ASP A 82 -3.52 0.88 28.76
N ARG A 83 -3.42 -0.08 29.69
CA ARG A 83 -2.12 -0.57 30.20
C ARG A 83 -1.22 -1.20 29.12
N HIS A 84 -1.77 -1.56 27.97
CA HIS A 84 -1.02 -2.11 26.83
C HIS A 84 -0.50 -1.05 25.87
N ASN A 85 -0.90 0.23 26.04
CA ASN A 85 -0.58 1.31 25.11
C ASN A 85 0.93 1.57 24.99
N GLU A 86 1.68 1.39 26.07
CA GLU A 86 3.15 1.58 26.04
C GLU A 86 3.81 0.55 25.12
N PHE A 87 3.49 -0.73 25.28
CA PHE A 87 4.02 -1.78 24.42
C PHE A 87 3.53 -1.63 22.99
N THR A 88 2.24 -1.30 22.79
CA THR A 88 1.67 -1.03 21.47
C THR A 88 2.44 0.10 20.75
N SER A 89 2.81 1.15 21.47
CA SER A 89 3.58 2.26 20.92
C SER A 89 5.00 1.83 20.49
N LYS A 90 5.65 0.95 21.27
CA LYS A 90 6.95 0.36 20.92
C LYS A 90 6.85 -0.49 19.64
N VAL A 91 5.82 -1.33 19.55
CA VAL A 91 5.54 -2.13 18.34
C VAL A 91 5.27 -1.24 17.14
N ALA A 92 4.44 -0.21 17.29
CA ALA A 92 4.15 0.75 16.23
C ALA A 92 5.40 1.46 15.72
N ALA A 93 6.29 1.86 16.64
CA ALA A 93 7.54 2.52 16.29
C ALA A 93 8.46 1.59 15.48
N GLU A 94 8.58 0.32 15.89
CA GLU A 94 9.40 -0.66 15.16
C GLU A 94 8.85 -0.93 13.75
N LEU A 95 7.53 -1.12 13.60
CA LEU A 95 6.89 -1.27 12.29
C LEU A 95 7.13 -0.06 11.39
N LYS A 96 6.96 1.15 11.92
CA LYS A 96 7.20 2.40 11.16
C LYS A 96 8.66 2.54 10.73
N LYS A 97 9.61 2.18 11.61
CA LYS A 97 11.05 2.20 11.32
C LYS A 97 11.39 1.31 10.13
N ARG A 98 10.68 0.20 9.97
CA ARG A 98 10.80 -0.72 8.84
C ARG A 98 9.97 -0.32 7.61
N GLY A 99 9.37 0.87 7.60
CA GLY A 99 8.60 1.40 6.48
C GLY A 99 7.20 0.78 6.32
N ILE A 100 6.69 0.07 7.33
CA ILE A 100 5.35 -0.51 7.34
C ILE A 100 4.35 0.58 7.75
N ARG A 101 3.29 0.75 6.98
CA ARG A 101 2.20 1.71 7.26
C ARG A 101 1.28 1.14 8.32
N VAL A 102 1.32 1.71 9.51
CA VAL A 102 0.63 1.21 10.70
C VAL A 102 -0.26 2.28 11.32
N GLU A 103 -1.44 1.87 11.75
CA GLU A 103 -2.35 2.63 12.59
C GLU A 103 -2.57 1.93 13.93
N VAL A 104 -2.99 2.70 14.94
CA VAL A 104 -3.27 2.19 16.29
C VAL A 104 -4.71 2.54 16.65
N ASP A 105 -5.54 1.54 16.85
CA ASP A 105 -6.88 1.73 17.42
C ASP A 105 -6.81 1.74 18.96
N GLY A 106 -6.51 2.91 19.50
CA GLY A 106 -6.44 3.14 20.94
C GLY A 106 -7.80 3.41 21.62
N ARG A 107 -8.92 3.26 20.90
CA ARG A 107 -10.26 3.50 21.48
C ARG A 107 -10.58 2.51 22.58
N SER A 108 -11.33 2.96 23.59
CA SER A 108 -11.82 2.10 24.68
C SER A 108 -13.07 1.32 24.24
N GLU A 109 -12.87 0.40 23.27
CA GLU A 109 -13.91 -0.43 22.67
C GLU A 109 -13.58 -1.92 22.81
N LYS A 110 -14.62 -2.77 22.72
CA LYS A 110 -14.43 -4.21 22.75
C LYS A 110 -13.60 -4.67 21.57
N ILE A 111 -12.62 -5.54 21.82
CA ILE A 111 -11.68 -6.03 20.79
C ILE A 111 -12.41 -6.63 19.56
N GLY A 112 -13.53 -7.34 19.77
CA GLY A 112 -14.33 -7.87 18.67
C GLY A 112 -14.94 -6.79 17.76
N PHE A 113 -15.27 -5.62 18.31
CA PHE A 113 -15.76 -4.48 17.55
C PHE A 113 -14.62 -3.86 16.72
N LYS A 114 -13.45 -3.63 17.32
CA LYS A 114 -12.25 -3.13 16.61
C LYS A 114 -11.88 -4.05 15.44
N ILE A 115 -11.82 -5.36 15.67
CA ILE A 115 -11.53 -6.36 14.63
C ILE A 115 -12.55 -6.28 13.49
N ARG A 116 -13.84 -6.16 13.81
CA ARG A 116 -14.90 -6.05 12.80
C ARG A 116 -14.74 -4.78 11.95
N GLU A 117 -14.44 -3.64 12.57
CA GLU A 117 -14.23 -2.40 11.85
C GLU A 117 -13.01 -2.48 10.92
N ALA A 118 -11.88 -2.97 11.40
CA ALA A 118 -10.70 -3.20 10.57
C ALA A 118 -10.97 -4.15 9.39
N GLN A 119 -11.78 -5.18 9.61
CA GLN A 119 -12.22 -6.07 8.53
C GLN A 119 -13.10 -5.35 7.50
N LEU A 120 -14.00 -4.46 7.94
CA LEU A 120 -14.82 -3.64 7.04
C LEU A 120 -13.95 -2.64 6.24
N GLN A 121 -12.92 -2.09 6.86
CA GLN A 121 -11.92 -1.25 6.20
C GLN A 121 -10.93 -2.06 5.35
N LYS A 122 -11.04 -3.40 5.38
CA LYS A 122 -10.23 -4.32 4.58
C LYS A 122 -8.73 -4.24 4.87
N ILE A 123 -8.36 -3.91 6.10
CA ILE A 123 -6.98 -3.87 6.57
C ILE A 123 -6.36 -5.28 6.50
N PRO A 124 -5.16 -5.45 5.89
CA PRO A 124 -4.55 -6.76 5.70
C PRO A 124 -4.24 -7.51 6.97
N TYR A 125 -3.64 -6.83 7.95
CA TYR A 125 -3.23 -7.42 9.23
C TYR A 125 -3.72 -6.61 10.42
N MET A 126 -4.15 -7.32 11.47
CA MET A 126 -4.53 -6.79 12.77
C MET A 126 -3.66 -7.45 13.83
N LEU A 127 -3.01 -6.67 14.69
CA LEU A 127 -2.24 -7.16 15.83
C LEU A 127 -2.97 -6.86 17.11
N VAL A 128 -3.43 -7.91 17.76
CA VAL A 128 -4.10 -7.81 19.07
C VAL A 128 -3.05 -7.90 20.16
N ILE A 129 -3.08 -6.94 21.09
CA ILE A 129 -2.10 -6.82 22.18
C ILE A 129 -2.83 -6.82 23.50
N GLY A 130 -2.63 -7.90 24.26
CA GLY A 130 -3.14 -8.10 25.61
C GLY A 130 -2.00 -8.35 26.60
N ASP A 131 -2.35 -8.76 27.83
CA ASP A 131 -1.36 -9.02 28.90
C ASP A 131 -0.31 -10.04 28.47
N LYS A 132 -0.75 -11.13 27.84
CA LYS A 132 0.12 -12.22 27.39
C LYS A 132 1.13 -11.75 26.34
N GLU A 133 0.69 -10.93 25.40
CA GLU A 133 1.56 -10.37 24.36
C GLU A 133 2.61 -9.43 24.95
N VAL A 134 2.23 -8.63 25.95
CA VAL A 134 3.16 -7.75 26.68
C VAL A 134 4.19 -8.55 27.47
N GLU A 135 3.77 -9.61 28.19
CA GLU A 135 4.66 -10.45 29.01
C GLU A 135 5.68 -11.21 28.16
N THR A 136 5.27 -11.68 26.98
CA THR A 136 6.12 -12.49 26.10
C THR A 136 6.82 -11.69 25.01
N GLU A 137 6.59 -10.37 24.95
CA GLU A 137 7.08 -9.48 23.89
C GLU A 137 6.71 -9.94 22.46
N ASN A 138 5.55 -10.58 22.33
CA ASN A 138 5.02 -11.11 21.09
C ASN A 138 3.80 -10.30 20.63
N VAL A 139 3.27 -10.64 19.46
CA VAL A 139 2.02 -10.09 18.92
C VAL A 139 1.11 -11.21 18.45
N SER A 140 -0.18 -11.11 18.76
CA SER A 140 -1.20 -12.03 18.26
C SER A 140 -1.73 -11.50 16.93
N ILE A 141 -1.59 -12.27 15.85
CA ILE A 141 -1.76 -11.81 14.47
C ILE A 141 -3.04 -12.35 13.88
N ARG A 142 -3.80 -11.44 13.29
CA ARG A 142 -4.98 -11.76 12.52
C ARG A 142 -4.84 -11.23 11.09
N CYS A 143 -4.88 -12.12 10.13
CA CYS A 143 -4.90 -11.80 8.72
C CYS A 143 -6.33 -11.68 8.22
N ARG A 144 -6.63 -10.67 7.40
CA ARG A 144 -7.95 -10.44 6.81
C ARG A 144 -8.52 -11.69 6.14
N LYS A 145 -7.72 -12.42 5.37
CA LYS A 145 -8.16 -13.61 4.62
C LYS A 145 -8.03 -14.92 5.40
N ARG A 146 -6.91 -15.10 6.11
CA ARG A 146 -6.59 -16.36 6.81
C ARG A 146 -7.10 -16.44 8.25
N GLY A 147 -7.72 -15.36 8.75
CA GLY A 147 -8.17 -15.30 10.14
C GLY A 147 -6.99 -15.22 11.12
N ASN A 148 -7.14 -15.88 12.29
CA ASN A 148 -6.06 -15.93 13.28
C ASN A 148 -4.93 -16.85 12.78
N ILE A 149 -3.72 -16.31 12.65
CA ILE A 149 -2.53 -17.03 12.19
C ILE A 149 -1.52 -17.32 13.30
N GLY A 150 -1.91 -17.03 14.55
CA GLY A 150 -1.09 -17.32 15.73
C GLY A 150 -0.37 -16.13 16.31
N THR A 151 0.66 -16.42 17.09
CA THR A 151 1.48 -15.43 17.81
C THR A 151 2.93 -15.59 17.40
N MET A 152 3.63 -14.51 17.19
CA MET A 152 5.07 -14.51 16.89
C MET A 152 5.74 -13.25 17.44
N SER A 153 7.07 -13.22 17.41
CA SER A 153 7.82 -12.02 17.79
C SER A 153 7.55 -10.85 16.85
N VAL A 154 7.73 -9.63 17.34
CA VAL A 154 7.59 -8.42 16.50
C VAL A 154 8.56 -8.46 15.32
N ALA A 155 9.79 -8.96 15.54
CA ALA A 155 10.81 -9.08 14.49
C ALA A 155 10.38 -10.05 13.38
N ASP A 156 9.93 -11.25 13.73
CA ASP A 156 9.48 -12.25 12.76
C ASP A 156 8.26 -11.77 11.96
N PHE A 157 7.34 -11.05 12.62
CA PHE A 157 6.20 -10.44 11.94
C PHE A 157 6.65 -9.39 10.93
N CYS A 158 7.59 -8.52 11.31
CA CYS A 158 8.14 -7.53 10.40
C CYS A 158 8.82 -8.20 9.20
N ASP A 159 9.64 -9.22 9.42
CA ASP A 159 10.33 -9.94 8.35
C ASP A 159 9.34 -10.61 7.37
N MET A 160 8.27 -11.17 7.91
CA MET A 160 7.17 -11.74 7.11
C MET A 160 6.51 -10.68 6.23
N VAL A 161 6.14 -9.53 6.81
CA VAL A 161 5.48 -8.44 6.11
C VAL A 161 6.39 -7.80 5.06
N GLU A 162 7.65 -7.55 5.40
CA GLU A 162 8.64 -7.02 4.45
C GLU A 162 8.84 -7.95 3.25
N LYS A 163 8.86 -9.26 3.51
CA LYS A 163 8.93 -10.26 2.44
C LYS A 163 7.71 -10.17 1.53
N GLU A 164 6.50 -10.15 2.07
CA GLU A 164 5.26 -10.03 1.30
C GLU A 164 5.21 -8.72 0.47
N ILE A 165 5.68 -7.61 1.04
CA ILE A 165 5.77 -6.32 0.35
C ILE A 165 6.78 -6.38 -0.80
N ARG A 166 7.97 -6.92 -0.56
CA ARG A 166 9.05 -7.02 -1.55
C ARG A 166 8.67 -7.94 -2.71
N GLU A 167 8.06 -9.08 -2.40
CA GLU A 167 7.63 -10.08 -3.37
C GLU A 167 6.30 -9.71 -4.04
N LYS A 168 5.65 -8.60 -3.62
CA LYS A 168 4.33 -8.16 -4.08
C LYS A 168 3.29 -9.28 -4.01
N THR A 169 3.31 -10.01 -2.91
CA THR A 169 2.45 -11.16 -2.69
C THR A 169 0.98 -10.76 -2.74
N ILE A 170 0.19 -11.50 -3.50
CA ILE A 170 -1.27 -11.42 -3.49
C ILE A 170 -1.77 -12.69 -2.82
N ILE A 171 -2.32 -12.52 -1.61
CA ILE A 171 -2.92 -13.63 -0.88
C ILE A 171 -4.25 -13.95 -1.58
N THR A 172 -4.28 -15.05 -2.32
CA THR A 172 -5.52 -15.64 -2.87
C THR A 172 -6.20 -16.50 -1.82
N ASP A 173 -7.50 -16.74 -1.97
CA ASP A 173 -8.27 -17.62 -1.09
C ASP A 173 -7.81 -19.07 -1.21
#